data_091db312d1030e3b0e43a3894fcae439
#
_entry.id   091db312d1030e3b0e43a3894fcae439
#
_cell.length_a   1.000
_cell.length_b   1.000
_cell.length_c   1.000
_cell.angle_alpha   90.00
_cell.angle_beta   90.00
_cell.angle_gamma   90.00
#
_symmetry.space_group_name_H-M   'P 1'
#
loop_
_entity.id
_entity.type
_entity.pdbx_description
1 polymer ?
#
loop_
_entity_poly.entity_id
_entity_poly.type
_entity_poly.pdbx_seq_one_letter_code
_entity_poly.pdbx_strand_id
1 'polypeptide(L)'
;MLDIPTQDLRYTAIHFLEQSPLERLQTLKQLGIARYEFLTKIRLNEANIICIMRFFKYPSQLKFPNLIGADLSGLILDGVNLIRGNLSGANLQDSSLVNADLLFANFTKADLRNADLRGTTLNETIWLKTLVDKCQLGEGTGLNELQRQDLQLRGARFNS
;
A
#
# COMPACT_ATOMS: atom_id res chain seq x y z
N MET A 1 -19.52 9.82 -15.72
CA MET A 1 -19.29 9.60 -14.29
C MET A 1 -19.56 10.89 -13.54
N LEU A 2 -20.25 10.79 -12.43
CA LEU A 2 -20.59 11.97 -11.62
C LEU A 2 -19.38 12.40 -10.79
N ASP A 3 -19.11 13.71 -10.87
CA ASP A 3 -18.10 14.34 -10.00
C ASP A 3 -18.72 14.51 -8.61
N ILE A 4 -18.08 13.92 -7.60
CA ILE A 4 -18.54 14.06 -6.23
C ILE A 4 -17.86 15.29 -5.62
N PRO A 5 -18.62 16.29 -5.10
CA PRO A 5 -18.01 17.42 -4.42
C PRO A 5 -17.12 16.98 -3.26
N THR A 6 -16.07 17.74 -2.96
CA THR A 6 -15.06 17.35 -1.95
C THR A 6 -15.66 17.06 -0.58
N GLN A 7 -16.68 17.84 -0.14
CA GLN A 7 -17.34 17.60 1.14
C GLN A 7 -18.10 16.27 1.16
N ASP A 8 -18.82 15.97 0.06
CA ASP A 8 -19.53 14.70 -0.08
C ASP A 8 -18.57 13.53 -0.20
N LEU A 9 -17.40 13.77 -0.83
CA LEU A 9 -16.37 12.76 -0.99
C LEU A 9 -15.79 12.32 0.36
N ARG A 10 -15.55 13.28 1.26
CA ARG A 10 -15.10 12.95 2.62
C ARG A 10 -16.15 12.13 3.37
N TYR A 11 -17.40 12.54 3.31
CA TYR A 11 -18.51 11.80 3.93
C TYR A 11 -18.60 10.39 3.36
N THR A 12 -18.53 10.25 2.04
CA THR A 12 -18.55 8.94 1.36
C THR A 12 -17.39 8.06 1.80
N ALA A 13 -16.18 8.64 1.93
CA ALA A 13 -15.00 7.89 2.39
C ALA A 13 -15.18 7.39 3.82
N ILE A 14 -15.67 8.23 4.72
CA ILE A 14 -15.94 7.85 6.11
C ILE A 14 -16.99 6.72 6.14
N HIS A 15 -18.06 6.88 5.39
CA HIS A 15 -19.14 5.88 5.34
C HIS A 15 -18.59 4.53 4.84
N PHE A 16 -17.74 4.55 3.79
CA PHE A 16 -17.09 3.34 3.29
C PHE A 16 -16.27 2.66 4.40
N LEU A 17 -15.48 3.44 5.14
CA LEU A 17 -14.61 2.90 6.20
C LEU A 17 -15.38 2.42 7.43
N GLU A 18 -16.61 2.84 7.60
CA GLU A 18 -17.50 2.35 8.67
C GLU A 18 -18.21 1.05 8.30
N GLN A 19 -18.25 0.69 7.02
CA GLN A 19 -18.91 -0.51 6.54
C GLN A 19 -18.12 -1.78 6.85
N SER A 20 -18.81 -2.91 6.83
CA SER A 20 -18.19 -4.23 6.92
C SER A 20 -17.33 -4.50 5.67
N PRO A 21 -16.36 -5.43 5.75
CA PRO A 21 -15.57 -5.81 4.58
C PRO A 21 -16.41 -6.23 3.38
N LEU A 22 -17.50 -6.96 3.60
CA LEU A 22 -18.38 -7.41 2.53
C LEU A 22 -19.09 -6.24 1.84
N GLU A 23 -19.61 -5.31 2.62
CA GLU A 23 -20.24 -4.09 2.09
C GLU A 23 -19.23 -3.23 1.33
N ARG A 24 -18.02 -3.10 1.86
CA ARG A 24 -16.95 -2.37 1.16
C ARG A 24 -16.64 -3.02 -0.19
N LEU A 25 -16.56 -4.34 -0.23
CA LEU A 25 -16.29 -5.04 -1.50
C LEU A 25 -17.39 -4.77 -2.53
N GLN A 26 -18.65 -4.74 -2.11
CA GLN A 26 -19.75 -4.39 -3.00
C GLN A 26 -19.60 -2.97 -3.56
N THR A 27 -19.24 -2.01 -2.71
CA THR A 27 -18.98 -0.63 -3.15
C THR A 27 -17.85 -0.58 -4.18
N LEU A 28 -16.74 -1.30 -3.91
CA LEU A 28 -15.60 -1.35 -4.84
C LEU A 28 -16.01 -1.97 -6.19
N LYS A 29 -16.85 -2.99 -6.19
CA LYS A 29 -17.39 -3.59 -7.42
C LYS A 29 -18.24 -2.60 -8.19
N GLN A 30 -19.14 -1.87 -7.51
CA GLN A 30 -19.98 -0.87 -8.15
C GLN A 30 -19.16 0.25 -8.79
N LEU A 31 -18.03 0.61 -8.18
CA LEU A 31 -17.13 1.64 -8.70
C LEU A 31 -16.17 1.11 -9.77
N GLY A 32 -16.17 -0.19 -10.03
CA GLY A 32 -15.27 -0.81 -11.00
C GLY A 32 -13.81 -0.91 -10.53
N ILE A 33 -13.57 -0.87 -9.23
CA ILE A 33 -12.23 -0.91 -8.63
C ILE A 33 -12.04 -2.07 -7.63
N ALA A 34 -12.76 -3.16 -7.85
CA ALA A 34 -12.65 -4.34 -6.98
C ALA A 34 -11.24 -4.96 -6.99
N ARG A 35 -10.39 -4.63 -7.96
CA ARG A 35 -8.98 -5.03 -7.96
C ARG A 35 -8.20 -4.47 -6.76
N TYR A 36 -8.74 -3.45 -6.11
CA TYR A 36 -8.18 -2.90 -4.87
C TYR A 36 -8.91 -3.46 -3.64
N GLU A 37 -9.19 -4.76 -3.66
CA GLU A 37 -9.91 -5.45 -2.59
C GLU A 37 -9.28 -5.27 -1.21
N PHE A 38 -7.97 -5.05 -1.14
CA PHE A 38 -7.28 -4.80 0.13
C PHE A 38 -7.83 -3.59 0.89
N LEU A 39 -8.54 -2.67 0.20
CA LEU A 39 -9.18 -1.53 0.86
C LEU A 39 -10.29 -1.95 1.84
N THR A 40 -10.76 -3.19 1.74
CA THR A 40 -11.71 -3.75 2.71
C THR A 40 -11.10 -3.96 4.10
N LYS A 41 -9.77 -3.92 4.21
CA LYS A 41 -9.03 -4.21 5.45
C LYS A 41 -8.54 -2.97 6.19
N ILE A 42 -8.50 -1.80 5.55
CA ILE A 42 -7.91 -0.61 6.15
C ILE A 42 -8.82 -0.02 7.23
N ARG A 43 -8.20 0.60 8.22
CA ARG A 43 -8.90 1.14 9.39
C ARG A 43 -9.47 2.52 9.13
N LEU A 44 -10.51 2.88 9.88
CA LEU A 44 -11.06 4.23 9.88
C LEU A 44 -10.15 5.15 10.70
N ASN A 45 -9.42 6.00 10.00
CA ASN A 45 -8.63 7.09 10.59
C ASN A 45 -8.42 8.17 9.55
N GLU A 46 -7.87 9.30 9.94
CA GLU A 46 -7.73 10.45 9.04
C GLU A 46 -6.87 10.15 7.82
N ALA A 47 -5.75 9.46 8.00
CA ALA A 47 -4.87 9.09 6.89
C ALA A 47 -5.63 8.25 5.84
N ASN A 48 -6.42 7.31 6.29
CA ASN A 48 -7.17 6.42 5.41
C ASN A 48 -8.41 7.08 4.80
N ILE A 49 -9.04 8.02 5.50
CA ILE A 49 -10.10 8.84 4.92
C ILE A 49 -9.57 9.58 3.69
N ILE A 50 -8.42 10.24 3.84
CA ILE A 50 -7.78 10.96 2.73
C ILE A 50 -7.43 10.00 1.59
N CYS A 51 -6.91 8.83 1.92
CA CYS A 51 -6.56 7.81 0.93
C CYS A 51 -7.81 7.38 0.13
N ILE A 52 -8.90 7.03 0.81
CA ILE A 52 -10.15 6.61 0.15
C ILE A 52 -10.73 7.74 -0.70
N MET A 53 -10.65 8.99 -0.25
CA MET A 53 -11.11 10.12 -1.06
C MET A 53 -10.41 10.15 -2.43
N ARG A 54 -9.10 9.86 -2.46
CA ARG A 54 -8.35 9.80 -3.73
C ARG A 54 -8.83 8.66 -4.62
N PHE A 55 -9.10 7.47 -4.04
CA PHE A 55 -9.62 6.33 -4.81
C PHE A 55 -11.00 6.61 -5.38
N PHE A 56 -11.83 7.34 -4.66
CA PHE A 56 -13.24 7.54 -5.02
C PHE A 56 -13.47 8.77 -5.90
N LYS A 57 -12.49 9.65 -6.03
CA LYS A 57 -12.66 10.89 -6.79
C LYS A 57 -12.90 10.63 -8.28
N TYR A 58 -12.07 9.80 -8.89
CA TYR A 58 -12.18 9.42 -10.29
C TYR A 58 -11.91 7.93 -10.46
N PRO A 59 -12.83 7.06 -9.99
CA PRO A 59 -12.56 5.62 -9.95
C PRO A 59 -12.23 5.02 -11.31
N SER A 60 -12.88 5.49 -12.38
CA SER A 60 -12.65 4.97 -13.74
C SER A 60 -11.30 5.36 -14.32
N GLN A 61 -10.61 6.32 -13.71
CA GLN A 61 -9.31 6.81 -14.19
C GLN A 61 -8.13 6.25 -13.40
N LEU A 62 -8.39 5.44 -12.38
CA LEU A 62 -7.33 4.83 -11.58
C LEU A 62 -6.54 3.83 -12.40
N LYS A 63 -5.24 4.10 -12.59
CA LYS A 63 -4.32 3.17 -13.27
C LYS A 63 -3.48 2.40 -12.26
N PHE A 64 -3.00 3.07 -11.23
CA PHE A 64 -2.12 2.51 -10.22
C PHE A 64 -2.58 2.96 -8.83
N PRO A 65 -2.35 2.14 -7.78
CA PRO A 65 -2.83 2.51 -6.46
C PRO A 65 -2.04 3.67 -5.86
N ASN A 66 -2.74 4.74 -5.49
CA ASN A 66 -2.17 5.86 -4.77
C ASN A 66 -2.44 5.69 -3.28
N LEU A 67 -1.41 5.23 -2.57
CA LEU A 67 -1.47 4.94 -1.14
C LEU A 67 -0.59 5.92 -0.33
N ILE A 68 -0.35 7.12 -0.87
CA ILE A 68 0.45 8.14 -0.19
C ILE A 68 -0.11 8.38 1.22
N GLY A 69 0.74 8.24 2.22
CA GLY A 69 0.39 8.50 3.61
C GLY A 69 -0.62 7.54 4.24
N ALA A 70 -1.04 6.49 3.54
CA ALA A 70 -2.01 5.54 4.07
C ALA A 70 -1.49 4.81 5.31
N ASP A 71 -2.39 4.47 6.22
CA ASP A 71 -2.07 3.62 7.36
C ASP A 71 -2.43 2.17 7.02
N LEU A 72 -1.40 1.40 6.70
CA LEU A 72 -1.49 -0.03 6.38
C LEU A 72 -0.81 -0.88 7.46
N SER A 73 -0.54 -0.28 8.63
CA SER A 73 0.20 -0.97 9.69
C SER A 73 -0.54 -2.20 10.21
N GLY A 74 0.20 -3.26 10.45
CA GLY A 74 -0.33 -4.50 11.02
C GLY A 74 -1.25 -5.30 10.11
N LEU A 75 -1.44 -4.88 8.85
CA LEU A 75 -2.33 -5.58 7.92
C LEU A 75 -1.65 -6.77 7.26
N ILE A 76 -2.45 -7.81 6.95
CA ILE A 76 -2.02 -8.92 6.13
C ILE A 76 -2.43 -8.63 4.69
N LEU A 77 -1.44 -8.29 3.87
CA LEU A 77 -1.60 -7.93 2.46
C LEU A 77 -0.87 -8.92 1.55
N ASP A 78 -0.78 -10.19 1.98
CA ASP A 78 -0.04 -11.21 1.25
C ASP A 78 -0.60 -11.39 -0.15
N GLY A 79 0.29 -11.49 -1.13
CA GLY A 79 -0.07 -11.70 -2.53
C GLY A 79 -0.70 -10.49 -3.22
N VAL A 80 -0.78 -9.34 -2.56
CA VAL A 80 -1.42 -8.14 -3.13
C VAL A 80 -0.66 -7.66 -4.36
N ASN A 81 -1.40 -7.15 -5.34
CA ASN A 81 -0.81 -6.50 -6.51
C ASN A 81 -0.74 -5.00 -6.26
N LEU A 82 0.48 -4.50 -6.02
CA LEU A 82 0.76 -3.08 -5.84
C LEU A 82 1.77 -2.59 -6.90
N ILE A 83 1.72 -3.18 -8.09
CA ILE A 83 2.58 -2.75 -9.20
C ILE A 83 2.38 -1.25 -9.42
N ARG A 84 3.49 -0.51 -9.51
CA ARG A 84 3.53 0.96 -9.66
C ARG A 84 2.81 1.71 -8.55
N GLY A 85 2.58 1.04 -7.40
CA GLY A 85 1.94 1.67 -6.25
C GLY A 85 2.77 2.83 -5.71
N ASN A 86 2.10 3.92 -5.38
CA ASN A 86 2.75 5.02 -4.67
C ASN A 86 2.46 4.87 -3.18
N LEU A 87 3.48 4.39 -2.46
CA LEU A 87 3.42 4.15 -1.02
C LEU A 87 4.22 5.20 -0.25
N SER A 88 4.48 6.36 -0.88
CA SER A 88 5.26 7.42 -0.25
C SER A 88 4.63 7.84 1.08
N GLY A 89 5.42 7.84 2.14
CA GLY A 89 4.97 8.22 3.47
C GLY A 89 3.95 7.27 4.11
N ALA A 90 3.64 6.13 3.49
CA ALA A 90 2.70 5.17 4.05
C ALA A 90 3.29 4.48 5.29
N ASN A 91 2.43 4.14 6.24
CA ASN A 91 2.80 3.36 7.40
C ASN A 91 2.50 1.88 7.14
N LEU A 92 3.56 1.08 7.01
CA LEU A 92 3.49 -0.36 6.80
C LEU A 92 4.15 -1.13 7.95
N GLN A 93 4.33 -0.49 9.10
CA GLN A 93 4.93 -1.17 10.26
C GLN A 93 4.16 -2.44 10.59
N ASP A 94 4.88 -3.51 10.85
CA ASP A 94 4.32 -4.80 11.29
C ASP A 94 3.35 -5.43 10.28
N SER A 95 3.32 -4.94 9.03
CA SER A 95 2.46 -5.51 7.99
C SER A 95 3.11 -6.72 7.33
N SER A 96 2.27 -7.57 6.73
CA SER A 96 2.74 -8.70 5.92
C SER A 96 2.35 -8.46 4.46
N LEU A 97 3.37 -8.51 3.58
CA LEU A 97 3.23 -8.41 2.13
C LEU A 97 3.89 -9.61 1.45
N VAL A 98 3.86 -10.76 2.11
CA VAL A 98 4.51 -11.97 1.59
C VAL A 98 3.98 -12.28 0.18
N ASN A 99 4.89 -12.50 -0.77
CA ASN A 99 4.59 -12.79 -2.16
C ASN A 99 3.83 -11.69 -2.91
N ALA A 100 3.79 -10.46 -2.39
CA ALA A 100 3.17 -9.33 -3.08
C ALA A 100 3.98 -8.95 -4.33
N ASP A 101 3.28 -8.38 -5.29
CA ASP A 101 3.93 -7.82 -6.49
C ASP A 101 4.11 -6.32 -6.28
N LEU A 102 5.36 -5.90 -6.13
CA LEU A 102 5.74 -4.53 -5.82
C LEU A 102 6.58 -3.90 -6.94
N LEU A 103 6.50 -4.46 -8.13
CA LEU A 103 7.23 -3.97 -9.30
C LEU A 103 6.98 -2.46 -9.49
N PHE A 104 8.05 -1.67 -9.59
CA PHE A 104 8.01 -0.21 -9.71
C PHE A 104 7.33 0.52 -8.54
N ALA A 105 7.16 -0.10 -7.38
CA ALA A 105 6.57 0.58 -6.24
C ALA A 105 7.50 1.65 -5.67
N ASN A 106 6.91 2.74 -5.18
CA ASN A 106 7.63 3.86 -4.58
C ASN A 106 7.41 3.86 -3.06
N PHE A 107 8.46 3.55 -2.30
CA PHE A 107 8.45 3.54 -0.84
C PHE A 107 9.10 4.78 -0.22
N THR A 108 9.24 5.86 -0.97
CA THR A 108 9.88 7.08 -0.46
C THR A 108 9.25 7.49 0.87
N LYS A 109 10.08 7.59 1.93
CA LYS A 109 9.64 7.99 3.29
C LYS A 109 8.59 7.07 3.92
N ALA A 110 8.34 5.90 3.35
CA ALA A 110 7.45 4.91 3.95
C ALA A 110 8.11 4.29 5.19
N ASP A 111 7.29 3.78 6.09
CA ASP A 111 7.74 3.08 7.28
C ASP A 111 7.46 1.59 7.13
N LEU A 112 8.50 0.80 6.88
CA LEU A 112 8.45 -0.65 6.71
C LEU A 112 9.10 -1.39 7.89
N ARG A 113 9.25 -0.75 9.02
CA ARG A 113 9.88 -1.40 10.18
C ARG A 113 9.08 -2.63 10.60
N ASN A 114 9.77 -3.74 10.77
CA ASN A 114 9.21 -5.04 11.13
C ASN A 114 8.21 -5.61 10.09
N ALA A 115 8.15 -5.06 8.89
CA ALA A 115 7.29 -5.60 7.83
C ALA A 115 7.90 -6.85 7.21
N ASP A 116 7.05 -7.74 6.72
CA ASP A 116 7.48 -8.98 6.06
C ASP A 116 7.20 -8.89 4.55
N LEU A 117 8.28 -8.73 3.78
CA LEU A 117 8.24 -8.65 2.32
C LEU A 117 8.91 -9.87 1.66
N ARG A 118 8.93 -11.01 2.34
CA ARG A 118 9.53 -12.22 1.76
C ARG A 118 8.73 -12.66 0.53
N GLY A 119 9.46 -13.06 -0.51
CA GLY A 119 8.85 -13.54 -1.75
C GLY A 119 8.30 -12.46 -2.67
N THR A 120 8.52 -11.19 -2.36
CA THR A 120 8.04 -10.07 -3.19
C THR A 120 8.93 -9.86 -4.41
N THR A 121 8.35 -9.25 -5.45
CA THR A 121 9.10 -8.72 -6.59
C THR A 121 9.39 -7.24 -6.36
N LEU A 122 10.68 -6.87 -6.39
CA LEU A 122 11.13 -5.53 -6.00
C LEU A 122 11.88 -4.80 -7.12
N ASN A 123 11.69 -5.24 -8.37
CA ASN A 123 12.34 -4.60 -9.53
C ASN A 123 11.92 -3.14 -9.62
N GLU A 124 12.91 -2.26 -9.81
CA GLU A 124 12.71 -0.82 -10.03
C GLU A 124 11.96 -0.12 -8.87
N THR A 125 12.11 -0.62 -7.63
CA THR A 125 11.52 0.02 -6.45
C THR A 125 12.38 1.17 -5.97
N ILE A 126 11.75 2.16 -5.32
CA ILE A 126 12.40 3.36 -4.79
C ILE A 126 12.34 3.32 -3.26
N TRP A 127 13.50 3.49 -2.62
CA TRP A 127 13.67 3.34 -1.16
C TRP A 127 14.25 4.60 -0.51
N LEU A 128 14.01 5.78 -1.09
CA LEU A 128 14.56 7.03 -0.57
C LEU A 128 13.94 7.35 0.80
N LYS A 129 14.81 7.44 1.83
CA LYS A 129 14.40 7.75 3.22
C LYS A 129 13.36 6.77 3.78
N THR A 130 13.27 5.57 3.22
CA THR A 130 12.40 4.52 3.75
C THR A 130 12.98 3.97 5.05
N LEU A 131 12.13 3.78 6.06
CA LEU A 131 12.52 3.13 7.31
C LEU A 131 12.35 1.62 7.15
N VAL A 132 13.45 0.87 7.28
CA VAL A 132 13.46 -0.58 6.99
C VAL A 132 14.05 -1.42 8.11
N ASP A 133 14.22 -0.88 9.31
CA ASP A 133 14.80 -1.64 10.42
C ASP A 133 13.97 -2.90 10.68
N LYS A 134 14.63 -4.05 10.66
CA LYS A 134 14.02 -5.38 10.84
C LYS A 134 12.99 -5.74 9.76
N CYS A 135 12.93 -5.00 8.65
CA CYS A 135 12.12 -5.39 7.50
C CYS A 135 12.70 -6.65 6.88
N GLN A 136 11.89 -7.67 6.67
CA GLN A 136 12.34 -8.93 6.07
C GLN A 136 12.12 -8.89 4.57
N LEU A 137 13.20 -8.94 3.80
CA LEU A 137 13.16 -8.85 2.35
C LEU A 137 13.37 -10.21 1.67
N GLY A 138 13.62 -11.27 2.46
CA GLY A 138 13.86 -12.59 1.90
C GLY A 138 15.04 -12.58 0.93
N GLU A 139 14.82 -13.06 -0.28
CA GLU A 139 15.87 -13.04 -1.32
C GLU A 139 16.06 -11.66 -1.94
N GLY A 140 15.11 -10.76 -1.76
CA GLY A 140 15.17 -9.42 -2.34
C GLY A 140 15.14 -9.44 -3.86
N THR A 141 14.29 -10.27 -4.44
CA THR A 141 14.20 -10.48 -5.90
C THR A 141 13.97 -9.15 -6.62
N GLY A 142 14.87 -8.83 -7.54
CA GLY A 142 14.78 -7.62 -8.35
C GLY A 142 15.60 -6.45 -7.82
N LEU A 143 16.10 -6.53 -6.60
CA LEU A 143 17.03 -5.50 -6.07
C LEU A 143 18.41 -5.70 -6.67
N ASN A 144 19.07 -4.60 -7.05
CA ASN A 144 20.46 -4.65 -7.44
C ASN A 144 21.37 -4.72 -6.19
N GLU A 145 22.67 -4.97 -6.42
CA GLU A 145 23.60 -5.16 -5.31
C GLU A 145 23.74 -3.90 -4.44
N LEU A 146 23.73 -2.72 -5.05
CA LEU A 146 23.84 -1.46 -4.29
C LEU A 146 22.62 -1.25 -3.39
N GLN A 147 21.43 -1.55 -3.91
CA GLN A 147 20.19 -1.47 -3.11
C GLN A 147 20.20 -2.46 -1.95
N ARG A 148 20.65 -3.69 -2.21
CA ARG A 148 20.75 -4.73 -1.15
C ARG A 148 21.68 -4.27 -0.04
N GLN A 149 22.87 -3.80 -0.39
CA GLN A 149 23.85 -3.31 0.59
C GLN A 149 23.30 -2.13 1.40
N ASP A 150 22.70 -1.16 0.72
CA ASP A 150 22.13 0.02 1.35
C ASP A 150 21.01 -0.36 2.34
N LEU A 151 20.06 -1.19 1.91
CA LEU A 151 18.95 -1.61 2.75
C LEU A 151 19.43 -2.44 3.95
N GLN A 152 20.43 -3.29 3.73
CA GLN A 152 21.02 -4.09 4.82
C GLN A 152 21.69 -3.19 5.87
N LEU A 153 22.40 -2.16 5.43
CA LEU A 153 23.02 -1.18 6.34
C LEU A 153 21.97 -0.41 7.14
N ARG A 154 20.78 -0.23 6.59
CA ARG A 154 19.68 0.45 7.27
C ARG A 154 18.84 -0.48 8.15
N GLY A 155 19.24 -1.75 8.27
CA GLY A 155 18.61 -2.70 9.20
C GLY A 155 17.68 -3.71 8.57
N ALA A 156 17.50 -3.70 7.24
CA ALA A 156 16.70 -4.71 6.55
C ALA A 156 17.41 -6.08 6.63
N ARG A 157 16.62 -7.14 6.61
CA ARG A 157 17.12 -8.52 6.72
C ARG A 157 16.86 -9.28 5.42
N PHE A 158 17.91 -9.93 4.94
CA PHE A 158 17.84 -10.79 3.77
C PHE A 158 18.09 -12.23 4.20
N ASN A 159 17.56 -13.17 3.42
CA ASN A 159 17.89 -14.57 3.61
C ASN A 159 19.37 -14.79 3.33
N SER A 160 20.01 -15.59 4.15
CA SER A 160 21.40 -15.97 3.99
C SER A 160 21.59 -17.00 2.84
#